data_899e9aacb5f665d946f83180a95833d0
#
_entry.id   899e9aacb5f665d946f83180a95833d0
#
_cell.length_a   1.000
_cell.length_b   1.000
_cell.length_c   1.000
_cell.angle_alpha   90.00
_cell.angle_beta   90.00
_cell.angle_gamma   90.00
#
_symmetry.space_group_name_H-M   'P 1'
#
loop_
_entity.id
_entity.type
_entity.pdbx_description
1 polymer ?
#
loop_
_entity_poly.entity_id
_entity_poly.type
_entity_poly.pdbx_seq_one_letter_code
_entity_poly.pdbx_strand_id
1 'polypeptide(L)'
;MAKSETVRNAERLVEVMMKGNDASHDAAHAFRVRDLALSLAHEEALGLSSSPISLEIVELAALLHDIGDYKYLKNPSEEKIVEDFLVKEGIDIDKSSKILDIIKQMGFKEEINGASNGSQSHTLEFGVVQDADRLDAIGAIGIARCFTFGGSRNRVLHDPNIHPRLDLSKHQYMNKDEQTTVNHFHEKLLKLKDLMKTKAGKRRAEKRHKFMEEFLTEFYEEWTGKA
;
A
#
# COMPACT_ATOMS: atom_id res chain seq x y z
N MET A 1 -8.81 11.25 20.69
CA MET A 1 -7.71 12.08 21.22
C MET A 1 -7.36 13.16 20.22
N ALA A 2 -6.86 14.33 20.65
CA ALA A 2 -6.36 15.35 19.73
C ALA A 2 -5.07 14.82 19.06
N LYS A 3 -4.91 15.02 17.73
CA LYS A 3 -3.68 14.68 17.02
C LYS A 3 -2.49 15.46 17.57
N SER A 4 -1.31 14.84 17.67
CA SER A 4 -0.07 15.54 18.03
C SER A 4 0.29 16.59 16.98
N GLU A 5 1.15 17.54 17.32
CA GLU A 5 1.62 18.54 16.36
C GLU A 5 2.43 17.90 15.23
N THR A 6 3.28 16.93 15.56
CA THR A 6 4.05 16.15 14.60
C THR A 6 3.15 15.45 13.56
N VAL A 7 2.05 14.84 14.00
CA VAL A 7 1.09 14.21 13.07
C VAL A 7 0.45 15.23 12.14
N ARG A 8 0.07 16.41 12.66
CA ARG A 8 -0.45 17.48 11.79
C ARG A 8 0.59 18.01 10.79
N ASN A 9 1.85 18.07 11.19
CA ASN A 9 2.96 18.46 10.31
C ASN A 9 3.21 17.38 9.24
N ALA A 10 3.12 16.10 9.59
CA ALA A 10 3.20 14.99 8.64
C ALA A 10 2.05 15.03 7.63
N GLU A 11 0.81 15.28 8.07
CA GLU A 11 -0.34 15.45 7.17
C GLU A 11 -0.12 16.60 6.17
N ARG A 12 0.38 17.75 6.62
CA ARG A 12 0.71 18.89 5.73
C ARG A 12 1.81 18.52 4.74
N LEU A 13 2.84 17.79 5.19
CA LEU A 13 3.90 17.32 4.31
C LEU A 13 3.33 16.42 3.21
N VAL A 14 2.48 15.46 3.58
CA VAL A 14 1.79 14.56 2.63
C VAL A 14 0.98 15.34 1.61
N GLU A 15 0.16 16.31 2.06
CA GLU A 15 -0.63 17.16 1.16
C GLU A 15 0.23 17.94 0.16
N VAL A 16 1.38 18.44 0.60
CA VAL A 16 2.31 19.18 -0.26
C VAL A 16 3.00 18.26 -1.26
N MET A 17 3.54 17.14 -0.77
CA MET A 17 4.35 16.23 -1.59
C MET A 17 3.52 15.45 -2.61
N MET A 18 2.30 15.07 -2.26
CA MET A 18 1.41 14.34 -3.15
C MET A 18 0.55 15.24 -4.04
N LYS A 19 0.74 16.56 -3.96
CA LYS A 19 0.02 17.50 -4.81
C LYS A 19 0.34 17.28 -6.29
N GLY A 20 -0.70 16.99 -7.07
CA GLY A 20 -0.60 16.73 -8.51
C GLY A 20 -0.39 15.27 -8.88
N ASN A 21 -0.33 14.36 -7.91
CA ASN A 21 -0.47 12.93 -8.18
C ASN A 21 -1.90 12.63 -8.67
N ASP A 22 -2.06 11.52 -9.40
CA ASP A 22 -3.40 11.04 -9.74
C ASP A 22 -4.12 10.53 -8.48
N ALA A 23 -5.46 10.47 -8.53
CA ALA A 23 -6.29 10.14 -7.36
C ALA A 23 -6.11 8.68 -6.84
N SER A 24 -5.27 7.88 -7.47
CA SER A 24 -4.90 6.56 -6.94
C SER A 24 -3.81 6.62 -5.88
N HIS A 25 -2.98 7.69 -5.88
CA HIS A 25 -1.85 7.90 -4.98
C HIS A 25 -1.77 9.36 -4.50
N ASP A 26 -2.91 9.92 -4.13
CA ASP A 26 -3.04 11.26 -3.56
C ASP A 26 -2.93 11.25 -2.02
N ALA A 27 -2.98 12.42 -1.39
CA ALA A 27 -2.95 12.53 0.07
C ALA A 27 -4.09 11.75 0.76
N ALA A 28 -5.25 11.61 0.10
CA ALA A 28 -6.36 10.84 0.65
C ALA A 28 -6.03 9.34 0.79
N HIS A 29 -5.18 8.78 -0.09
CA HIS A 29 -4.64 7.43 0.08
C HIS A 29 -3.85 7.31 1.38
N ALA A 30 -2.86 8.17 1.60
CA ALA A 30 -2.03 8.13 2.81
C ALA A 30 -2.89 8.26 4.10
N PHE A 31 -3.91 9.11 4.08
CA PHE A 31 -4.83 9.27 5.21
C PHE A 31 -5.67 8.01 5.46
N ARG A 32 -6.19 7.35 4.41
CA ARG A 32 -6.91 6.07 4.55
C ARG A 32 -5.99 4.96 5.06
N VAL A 33 -4.75 4.89 4.58
CA VAL A 33 -3.75 3.92 5.04
C VAL A 33 -3.45 4.14 6.52
N ARG A 34 -3.23 5.39 6.96
CA ARG A 34 -3.05 5.73 8.37
C ARG A 34 -4.23 5.26 9.23
N ASP A 35 -5.47 5.58 8.83
CA ASP A 35 -6.66 5.22 9.60
C ASP A 35 -6.85 3.70 9.67
N LEU A 36 -6.57 2.99 8.58
CA LEU A 36 -6.56 1.52 8.55
C LEU A 36 -5.47 0.94 9.44
N ALA A 37 -4.24 1.47 9.39
CA ALA A 37 -3.12 0.99 10.18
C ALA A 37 -3.39 1.14 11.69
N LEU A 38 -3.90 2.29 12.13
CA LEU A 38 -4.30 2.51 13.51
C LEU A 38 -5.44 1.56 13.93
N SER A 39 -6.43 1.34 13.06
CA SER A 39 -7.52 0.40 13.33
C SER A 39 -7.03 -1.04 13.46
N LEU A 40 -6.09 -1.48 12.61
CA LEU A 40 -5.46 -2.79 12.72
C LEU A 40 -4.60 -2.91 13.98
N ALA A 41 -3.81 -1.88 14.29
CA ALA A 41 -2.96 -1.85 15.48
C ALA A 41 -3.79 -1.99 16.77
N HIS A 42 -4.89 -1.26 16.87
CA HIS A 42 -5.80 -1.39 18.02
C HIS A 42 -6.41 -2.79 18.14
N GLU A 43 -6.80 -3.39 17.03
CA GLU A 43 -7.40 -4.72 17.03
C GLU A 43 -6.39 -5.81 17.39
N GLU A 44 -5.17 -5.75 16.85
CA GLU A 44 -4.09 -6.69 17.18
C GLU A 44 -3.65 -6.53 18.65
N ALA A 45 -3.58 -5.30 19.18
CA ALA A 45 -3.23 -5.03 20.57
C ALA A 45 -4.20 -5.66 21.57
N LEU A 46 -5.49 -5.76 21.25
CA LEU A 46 -6.50 -6.43 22.10
C LEU A 46 -6.23 -7.92 22.26
N GLY A 47 -5.49 -8.55 21.34
CA GLY A 47 -5.13 -9.96 21.36
C GLY A 47 -3.79 -10.27 22.04
N LEU A 48 -3.03 -9.25 22.48
CA LEU A 48 -1.68 -9.42 23.01
C LEU A 48 -1.62 -9.18 24.51
N SER A 49 -0.99 -10.11 25.22
CA SER A 49 -0.76 -9.99 26.69
C SER A 49 0.48 -9.17 27.05
N SER A 50 1.38 -8.85 26.11
CA SER A 50 2.67 -8.21 26.40
C SER A 50 3.39 -7.76 25.14
N SER A 51 3.24 -6.57 24.73
CA SER A 51 4.16 -5.63 24.05
C SER A 51 3.34 -4.50 23.44
N PRO A 52 3.46 -3.27 23.89
CA PRO A 52 2.66 -2.18 23.36
C PRO A 52 3.16 -1.89 21.93
N ILE A 53 2.26 -2.00 20.95
CA ILE A 53 2.48 -1.45 19.60
C ILE A 53 2.66 0.06 19.75
N SER A 54 3.71 0.61 19.18
CA SER A 54 3.89 2.05 19.15
C SER A 54 2.98 2.68 18.09
N LEU A 55 1.84 3.23 18.55
CA LEU A 55 0.90 3.90 17.65
C LEU A 55 1.51 5.10 16.93
N GLU A 56 2.47 5.80 17.56
CA GLU A 56 3.19 6.90 16.93
C GLU A 56 4.02 6.43 15.72
N ILE A 57 4.76 5.30 15.87
CA ILE A 57 5.50 4.70 14.75
C ILE A 57 4.56 4.27 13.63
N VAL A 58 3.46 3.60 13.99
CA VAL A 58 2.44 3.15 13.02
C VAL A 58 1.84 4.33 12.26
N GLU A 59 1.46 5.39 12.97
CA GLU A 59 0.81 6.56 12.39
C GLU A 59 1.74 7.32 11.44
N LEU A 60 2.99 7.57 11.87
CA LEU A 60 3.96 8.29 11.06
C LEU A 60 4.44 7.44 9.86
N ALA A 61 4.73 6.16 10.05
CA ALA A 61 5.10 5.28 8.95
C ALA A 61 3.99 5.18 7.90
N ALA A 62 2.72 5.05 8.33
CA ALA A 62 1.57 4.99 7.44
C ALA A 62 1.33 6.30 6.67
N LEU A 63 1.53 7.46 7.28
CA LEU A 63 1.41 8.75 6.60
C LEU A 63 2.52 8.98 5.58
N LEU A 64 3.75 8.59 5.91
CA LEU A 64 4.94 8.97 5.15
C LEU A 64 5.39 7.91 4.12
N HIS A 65 4.72 6.74 4.05
CA HIS A 65 5.21 5.57 3.31
C HIS A 65 5.41 5.78 1.81
N ASP A 66 4.61 6.62 1.17
CA ASP A 66 4.66 6.89 -0.28
C ASP A 66 5.41 8.20 -0.62
N ILE A 67 5.91 8.94 0.39
CA ILE A 67 6.75 10.11 0.12
C ILE A 67 8.12 9.63 -0.37
N GLY A 68 8.50 10.10 -1.55
CA GLY A 68 9.74 9.67 -2.20
C GLY A 68 9.62 8.35 -2.98
N ASP A 69 8.41 7.81 -3.21
CA ASP A 69 8.23 6.67 -4.12
C ASP A 69 8.75 7.04 -5.52
N TYR A 70 9.66 6.22 -6.05
CA TYR A 70 10.31 6.40 -7.35
C TYR A 70 9.34 6.64 -8.52
N LYS A 71 8.07 6.24 -8.40
CA LYS A 71 7.04 6.45 -9.43
C LYS A 71 6.65 7.91 -9.59
N TYR A 72 6.85 8.70 -8.54
CA TYR A 72 6.40 10.08 -8.43
C TYR A 72 7.54 11.05 -8.10
N LEU A 73 8.78 10.55 -7.88
CA LEU A 73 9.97 11.38 -7.67
C LEU A 73 10.15 12.36 -8.81
N LYS A 74 10.23 13.63 -8.48
CA LYS A 74 10.53 14.72 -9.41
C LYS A 74 12.03 15.06 -9.40
N ASN A 75 12.69 14.87 -8.25
CA ASN A 75 14.09 15.17 -8.03
C ASN A 75 14.75 14.14 -7.09
N PRO A 76 16.04 13.80 -7.26
CA PRO A 76 16.75 12.88 -6.37
C PRO A 76 16.82 13.34 -4.90
N SER A 77 16.72 14.65 -4.63
CA SER A 77 16.70 15.19 -3.26
C SER A 77 15.45 14.79 -2.46
N GLU A 78 14.40 14.34 -3.13
CA GLU A 78 13.15 13.91 -2.48
C GLU A 78 13.31 12.59 -1.71
N GLU A 79 14.36 11.81 -1.97
CA GLU A 79 14.65 10.56 -1.24
C GLU A 79 14.92 10.78 0.27
N LYS A 80 15.38 11.97 0.67
CA LYS A 80 15.70 12.30 2.06
C LYS A 80 14.62 13.08 2.81
N ILE A 81 13.53 13.44 2.13
CA ILE A 81 12.49 14.30 2.73
C ILE A 81 11.92 13.72 4.02
N VAL A 82 11.68 12.40 4.06
CA VAL A 82 11.14 11.74 5.25
C VAL A 82 12.15 11.76 6.39
N GLU A 83 13.43 11.48 6.11
CA GLU A 83 14.51 11.52 7.10
C GLU A 83 14.67 12.94 7.68
N ASP A 84 14.76 13.95 6.81
CA ASP A 84 14.86 15.36 7.19
C ASP A 84 13.65 15.82 8.01
N PHE A 85 12.46 15.37 7.65
CA PHE A 85 11.23 15.65 8.42
C PHE A 85 11.31 15.08 9.84
N LEU A 86 11.69 13.80 9.99
CA LEU A 86 11.78 13.15 11.31
C LEU A 86 12.81 13.85 12.22
N VAL A 87 13.94 14.25 11.65
CA VAL A 87 14.97 15.04 12.38
C VAL A 87 14.42 16.39 12.79
N LYS A 88 13.75 17.13 11.90
CA LYS A 88 13.17 18.45 12.17
C LYS A 88 12.10 18.40 13.26
N GLU A 89 11.28 17.35 13.27
CA GLU A 89 10.24 17.15 14.29
C GLU A 89 10.80 16.63 15.63
N GLY A 90 12.11 16.38 15.72
CA GLY A 90 12.77 15.93 16.94
C GLY A 90 12.36 14.50 17.35
N ILE A 91 12.01 13.66 16.37
CA ILE A 91 11.68 12.26 16.65
C ILE A 91 12.95 11.53 17.09
N ASP A 92 12.82 10.76 18.17
CA ASP A 92 13.91 9.94 18.70
C ASP A 92 14.55 9.07 17.62
N ILE A 93 15.88 8.90 17.68
CA ILE A 93 16.66 8.22 16.65
C ILE A 93 16.23 6.75 16.43
N ASP A 94 15.88 6.05 17.52
CA ASP A 94 15.46 4.65 17.44
C ASP A 94 14.06 4.53 16.80
N LYS A 95 13.17 5.48 17.10
CA LYS A 95 11.86 5.56 16.44
C LYS A 95 12.00 5.94 14.98
N SER A 96 12.84 6.93 14.66
CA SER A 96 13.12 7.35 13.28
C SER A 96 13.65 6.19 12.45
N SER A 97 14.61 5.43 12.97
CA SER A 97 15.13 4.24 12.30
C SER A 97 14.03 3.22 12.02
N LYS A 98 13.17 2.92 12.99
CA LYS A 98 12.06 1.98 12.80
C LYS A 98 11.06 2.45 11.75
N ILE A 99 10.72 3.74 11.73
CA ILE A 99 9.81 4.33 10.72
C ILE A 99 10.42 4.17 9.32
N LEU A 100 11.69 4.54 9.14
CA LEU A 100 12.39 4.42 7.86
C LEU A 100 12.54 2.98 7.41
N ASP A 101 12.82 2.05 8.32
CA ASP A 101 12.91 0.62 8.04
C ASP A 101 11.57 0.05 7.58
N ILE A 102 10.45 0.45 8.21
CA ILE A 102 9.10 0.09 7.79
C ILE A 102 8.87 0.59 6.36
N ILE A 103 9.07 1.87 6.10
CA ILE A 103 8.84 2.49 4.78
C ILE A 103 9.66 1.79 3.69
N LYS A 104 10.93 1.54 3.94
CA LYS A 104 11.83 0.88 2.98
C LYS A 104 11.38 -0.54 2.60
N GLN A 105 10.76 -1.26 3.53
CA GLN A 105 10.35 -2.66 3.33
C GLN A 105 8.92 -2.80 2.81
N MET A 106 8.15 -1.71 2.68
CA MET A 106 6.72 -1.75 2.29
C MET A 106 6.47 -2.29 0.89
N GLY A 107 7.43 -2.14 -0.02
CA GLY A 107 7.25 -2.37 -1.44
C GLY A 107 6.92 -3.83 -1.79
N PHE A 108 5.96 -4.05 -2.69
CA PHE A 108 5.65 -5.38 -3.24
C PHE A 108 6.84 -6.05 -3.92
N LYS A 109 7.75 -5.27 -4.50
CA LYS A 109 8.99 -5.77 -5.11
C LYS A 109 9.94 -6.39 -4.08
N GLU A 110 10.00 -5.79 -2.90
CA GLU A 110 10.86 -6.27 -1.81
C GLU A 110 10.36 -7.62 -1.29
N GLU A 111 9.04 -7.83 -1.29
CA GLU A 111 8.46 -9.11 -0.89
C GLU A 111 8.74 -10.23 -1.89
N ILE A 112 8.62 -9.97 -3.20
CA ILE A 112 8.98 -10.95 -4.23
C ILE A 112 10.45 -11.36 -4.12
N ASN A 113 11.34 -10.43 -3.73
CA ASN A 113 12.76 -10.73 -3.51
C ASN A 113 13.01 -11.44 -2.17
N GLY A 114 12.27 -11.08 -1.12
CA GLY A 114 12.43 -11.61 0.24
C GLY A 114 11.87 -13.02 0.44
N ALA A 115 10.96 -13.47 -0.41
CA ALA A 115 10.44 -14.83 -0.39
C ALA A 115 11.53 -15.89 -0.60
N SER A 116 12.71 -15.48 -1.07
CA SER A 116 13.90 -16.34 -1.23
C SER A 116 14.80 -16.43 0.01
N ASN A 117 14.64 -15.55 0.99
CA ASN A 117 15.48 -15.49 2.19
C ASN A 117 14.62 -15.68 3.44
N GLY A 118 14.56 -16.89 3.93
CA GLY A 118 13.74 -17.36 5.03
C GLY A 118 13.53 -16.38 6.18
N SER A 119 12.27 -16.32 6.63
CA SER A 119 11.82 -15.94 7.98
C SER A 119 12.48 -14.69 8.60
N GLN A 120 12.34 -13.52 8.00
CA GLN A 120 12.50 -12.28 8.76
C GLN A 120 11.29 -12.13 9.69
N SER A 121 11.55 -12.11 11.01
CA SER A 121 10.55 -11.75 12.01
C SER A 121 10.22 -10.26 11.84
N HIS A 122 9.14 -9.95 11.14
CA HIS A 122 8.65 -8.59 11.01
C HIS A 122 8.06 -8.10 12.33
N THR A 123 8.28 -6.83 12.65
CA THR A 123 7.62 -6.20 13.81
C THR A 123 6.11 -6.09 13.54
N LEU A 124 5.33 -5.99 14.60
CA LEU A 124 3.89 -5.87 14.47
C LEU A 124 3.51 -4.51 13.84
N GLU A 125 4.27 -3.46 14.13
CA GLU A 125 4.12 -2.14 13.49
C GLU A 125 4.29 -2.24 11.96
N PHE A 126 5.32 -2.93 11.49
CA PHE A 126 5.49 -3.19 10.06
C PHE A 126 4.28 -3.94 9.49
N GLY A 127 3.86 -5.01 10.17
CA GLY A 127 2.74 -5.83 9.71
C GLY A 127 1.44 -5.03 9.53
N VAL A 128 1.07 -4.19 10.51
CA VAL A 128 -0.17 -3.41 10.42
C VAL A 128 -0.10 -2.29 9.38
N VAL A 129 1.07 -1.65 9.19
CA VAL A 129 1.24 -0.60 8.17
C VAL A 129 1.19 -1.19 6.77
N GLN A 130 1.91 -2.28 6.52
CA GLN A 130 1.91 -2.94 5.22
C GLN A 130 0.54 -3.54 4.88
N ASP A 131 -0.14 -4.16 5.84
CA ASP A 131 -1.49 -4.67 5.64
C ASP A 131 -2.49 -3.55 5.33
N ALA A 132 -2.34 -2.39 5.97
CA ALA A 132 -3.20 -1.23 5.73
C ALA A 132 -3.07 -0.71 4.28
N ASP A 133 -1.85 -0.54 3.78
CA ASP A 133 -1.61 -0.15 2.39
C ASP A 133 -2.20 -1.19 1.41
N ARG A 134 -1.93 -2.48 1.66
CA ARG A 134 -2.49 -3.56 0.84
C ARG A 134 -4.01 -3.62 0.87
N LEU A 135 -4.61 -3.37 2.02
CA LEU A 135 -6.06 -3.29 2.13
C LEU A 135 -6.62 -2.11 1.33
N ASP A 136 -5.96 -0.95 1.30
CA ASP A 136 -6.40 0.18 0.46
C ASP A 136 -6.23 -0.09 -1.04
N ALA A 137 -5.39 -1.07 -1.42
CA ALA A 137 -5.21 -1.52 -2.80
C ALA A 137 -6.23 -2.56 -3.27
N ILE A 138 -7.10 -3.10 -2.39
CA ILE A 138 -8.08 -4.14 -2.71
C ILE A 138 -9.50 -3.77 -2.28
N GLY A 139 -10.49 -4.49 -2.80
CA GLY A 139 -11.91 -4.20 -2.57
C GLY A 139 -12.39 -2.98 -3.38
N ALA A 140 -13.48 -2.35 -2.96
CA ALA A 140 -14.13 -1.25 -3.71
C ALA A 140 -13.18 -0.07 -3.97
N ILE A 141 -12.43 0.36 -2.96
CA ILE A 141 -11.43 1.44 -3.09
C ILE A 141 -10.29 0.98 -4.01
N GLY A 142 -9.81 -0.25 -3.85
CA GLY A 142 -8.75 -0.81 -4.69
C GLY A 142 -9.15 -0.91 -6.17
N ILE A 143 -10.39 -1.31 -6.46
CA ILE A 143 -10.95 -1.31 -7.82
C ILE A 143 -10.91 0.11 -8.40
N ALA A 144 -11.46 1.10 -7.69
CA ALA A 144 -11.47 2.49 -8.13
C ALA A 144 -10.05 3.02 -8.37
N ARG A 145 -9.11 2.76 -7.45
CA ARG A 145 -7.69 3.14 -7.58
C ARG A 145 -7.02 2.48 -8.79
N CYS A 146 -7.29 1.20 -9.03
CA CYS A 146 -6.72 0.46 -10.16
C CYS A 146 -7.12 1.09 -11.50
N PHE A 147 -8.40 1.40 -11.70
CA PHE A 147 -8.88 2.04 -12.92
C PHE A 147 -8.42 3.49 -13.05
N THR A 148 -8.37 4.24 -11.95
CA THR A 148 -7.82 5.60 -11.94
C THR A 148 -6.34 5.59 -12.38
N PHE A 149 -5.52 4.70 -11.82
CA PHE A 149 -4.12 4.58 -12.19
C PHE A 149 -3.95 4.13 -13.65
N GLY A 150 -4.73 3.14 -14.10
CA GLY A 150 -4.73 2.71 -15.48
C GLY A 150 -5.06 3.85 -16.45
N GLY A 151 -6.11 4.62 -16.14
CA GLY A 151 -6.52 5.80 -16.91
C GLY A 151 -5.46 6.89 -16.94
N SER A 152 -4.83 7.20 -15.80
CA SER A 152 -3.75 8.20 -15.72
C SER A 152 -2.50 7.83 -16.54
N ARG A 153 -2.33 6.55 -16.85
CA ARG A 153 -1.22 6.01 -17.67
C ARG A 153 -1.63 5.64 -19.10
N ASN A 154 -2.84 6.00 -19.52
CA ASN A 154 -3.41 5.64 -20.84
C ASN A 154 -3.34 4.13 -21.13
N ARG A 155 -3.51 3.30 -20.11
CA ARG A 155 -3.53 1.85 -20.26
C ARG A 155 -4.84 1.40 -20.89
N VAL A 156 -4.74 0.37 -21.74
CA VAL A 156 -5.92 -0.34 -22.25
C VAL A 156 -6.71 -0.90 -21.05
N LEU A 157 -8.02 -0.76 -21.10
CA LEU A 157 -8.90 -1.24 -20.03
C LEU A 157 -8.81 -2.76 -19.89
N HIS A 158 -9.11 -3.47 -20.99
CA HIS A 158 -9.05 -4.92 -21.14
C HIS A 158 -8.83 -5.28 -22.62
N ASP A 159 -8.04 -6.32 -22.89
CA ASP A 159 -7.87 -6.94 -24.19
C ASP A 159 -7.80 -8.46 -24.01
N PRO A 160 -8.72 -9.23 -24.59
CA PRO A 160 -8.73 -10.69 -24.48
C PRO A 160 -7.47 -11.39 -25.02
N ASN A 161 -6.73 -10.72 -25.91
CA ASN A 161 -5.48 -11.26 -26.47
C ASN A 161 -4.26 -11.00 -25.58
N ILE A 162 -4.37 -10.11 -24.61
CA ILE A 162 -3.30 -9.81 -23.67
C ILE A 162 -3.55 -10.57 -22.35
N HIS A 163 -2.86 -11.68 -22.16
CA HIS A 163 -3.02 -12.51 -20.98
C HIS A 163 -2.30 -11.94 -19.75
N PRO A 164 -2.87 -12.11 -18.53
CA PRO A 164 -2.20 -11.69 -17.29
C PRO A 164 -0.94 -12.54 -17.04
N ARG A 165 0.10 -11.92 -16.54
CA ARG A 165 1.38 -12.56 -16.18
C ARG A 165 1.29 -13.14 -14.77
N LEU A 166 1.05 -14.43 -14.67
CA LEU A 166 0.79 -15.10 -13.37
C LEU A 166 2.07 -15.36 -12.58
N ASP A 167 3.19 -15.64 -13.29
CA ASP A 167 4.51 -15.90 -12.69
C ASP A 167 5.42 -14.67 -12.84
N LEU A 168 5.23 -13.69 -11.96
CA LEU A 168 5.98 -12.44 -12.03
C LEU A 168 7.35 -12.58 -11.35
N SER A 169 8.42 -12.71 -12.15
CA SER A 169 9.74 -12.26 -11.70
C SER A 169 9.79 -10.73 -11.59
N LYS A 170 10.75 -10.19 -10.79
CA LYS A 170 10.97 -8.73 -10.69
C LYS A 170 11.11 -8.07 -12.07
N HIS A 171 11.83 -8.70 -12.98
CA HIS A 171 12.04 -8.22 -14.35
C HIS A 171 10.71 -8.15 -15.13
N GLN A 172 9.88 -9.19 -15.05
CA GLN A 172 8.58 -9.22 -15.71
C GLN A 172 7.58 -8.22 -15.12
N TYR A 173 7.60 -8.01 -13.80
CA TYR A 173 6.78 -6.99 -13.13
C TYR A 173 7.16 -5.57 -13.56
N MET A 174 8.43 -5.33 -13.88
CA MET A 174 8.94 -4.03 -14.34
C MET A 174 8.68 -3.77 -15.83
N ASN A 175 8.47 -4.81 -16.65
CA ASN A 175 8.10 -4.65 -18.05
C ASN A 175 6.65 -4.12 -18.14
N LYS A 176 6.49 -2.93 -18.73
CA LYS A 176 5.19 -2.23 -18.85
C LYS A 176 4.55 -2.42 -20.21
N ASP A 177 5.21 -3.10 -21.12
CA ASP A 177 4.68 -3.39 -22.43
C ASP A 177 3.59 -4.45 -22.33
N GLU A 178 2.49 -4.26 -23.04
CA GLU A 178 1.36 -5.18 -23.09
C GLU A 178 0.64 -5.41 -21.73
N GLN A 179 0.40 -4.35 -20.96
CA GLN A 179 -0.39 -4.39 -19.74
C GLN A 179 -1.78 -3.82 -19.95
N THR A 180 -2.82 -4.55 -19.55
CA THR A 180 -4.15 -3.98 -19.38
C THR A 180 -4.41 -3.62 -17.91
N THR A 181 -5.37 -2.72 -17.68
CA THR A 181 -5.76 -2.36 -16.32
C THR A 181 -6.34 -3.55 -15.56
N VAL A 182 -7.17 -4.36 -16.23
CA VAL A 182 -7.83 -5.55 -15.64
C VAL A 182 -6.81 -6.65 -15.34
N ASN A 183 -5.78 -6.84 -16.15
CA ASN A 183 -4.75 -7.84 -15.86
C ASN A 183 -4.04 -7.60 -14.52
N HIS A 184 -3.95 -6.34 -14.05
CA HIS A 184 -3.35 -6.03 -12.77
C HIS A 184 -4.06 -6.70 -11.58
N PHE A 185 -5.36 -6.98 -11.69
CA PHE A 185 -6.08 -7.77 -10.67
C PHE A 185 -5.47 -9.15 -10.51
N HIS A 186 -5.26 -9.87 -11.61
CA HIS A 186 -4.70 -11.22 -11.61
C HIS A 186 -3.20 -11.25 -11.30
N GLU A 187 -2.48 -10.24 -11.77
CA GLU A 187 -1.03 -10.15 -11.60
C GLU A 187 -0.62 -9.80 -10.17
N LYS A 188 -1.41 -8.98 -9.48
CA LYS A 188 -1.07 -8.47 -8.13
C LYS A 188 -2.23 -8.51 -7.15
N LEU A 189 -3.35 -7.83 -7.44
CA LEU A 189 -4.33 -7.47 -6.41
C LEU A 189 -4.98 -8.69 -5.75
N LEU A 190 -5.34 -9.71 -6.53
CA LEU A 190 -5.91 -10.95 -6.00
C LEU A 190 -4.92 -11.77 -5.15
N LYS A 191 -3.61 -11.56 -5.32
CA LYS A 191 -2.57 -12.24 -4.52
C LYS A 191 -2.35 -11.59 -3.16
N LEU A 192 -2.75 -10.32 -2.97
CA LEU A 192 -2.47 -9.57 -1.75
C LEU A 192 -3.12 -10.16 -0.50
N LYS A 193 -4.27 -10.83 -0.62
CA LYS A 193 -4.93 -11.52 0.48
C LYS A 193 -4.00 -12.49 1.21
N ASP A 194 -3.25 -13.28 0.45
CA ASP A 194 -2.37 -14.33 0.99
C ASP A 194 -1.05 -13.78 1.56
N LEU A 195 -0.77 -12.50 1.29
CA LEU A 195 0.45 -11.82 1.74
C LEU A 195 0.24 -10.98 3.00
N MET A 196 -0.97 -10.96 3.58
CA MET A 196 -1.25 -10.24 4.83
C MET A 196 -0.48 -10.82 6.01
N LYS A 197 0.03 -9.95 6.87
CA LYS A 197 0.88 -10.29 8.01
C LYS A 197 0.08 -10.50 9.30
N THR A 198 -0.99 -9.71 9.48
CA THR A 198 -1.77 -9.69 10.72
C THR A 198 -3.07 -10.50 10.61
N LYS A 199 -3.63 -10.93 11.73
CA LYS A 199 -4.91 -11.65 11.76
C LYS A 199 -6.06 -10.73 11.31
N ALA A 200 -6.06 -9.48 11.78
CA ALA A 200 -7.06 -8.49 11.42
C ALA A 200 -6.96 -8.13 9.91
N GLY A 201 -5.75 -7.99 9.39
CA GLY A 201 -5.49 -7.77 7.96
C GLY A 201 -6.04 -8.91 7.11
N LYS A 202 -5.71 -10.16 7.43
CA LYS A 202 -6.21 -11.35 6.71
C LYS A 202 -7.73 -11.39 6.64
N ARG A 203 -8.41 -11.23 7.80
CA ARG A 203 -9.87 -11.26 7.87
C ARG A 203 -10.51 -10.17 7.01
N ARG A 204 -9.96 -8.94 7.03
CA ARG A 204 -10.47 -7.84 6.21
C ARG A 204 -10.17 -8.04 4.73
N ALA A 205 -9.01 -8.61 4.40
CA ALA A 205 -8.61 -8.89 3.03
C ALA A 205 -9.50 -9.93 2.37
N GLU A 206 -9.93 -10.97 3.06
CA GLU A 206 -10.84 -11.98 2.51
C GLU A 206 -12.15 -11.39 2.00
N LYS A 207 -12.77 -10.49 2.80
CA LYS A 207 -14.00 -9.81 2.37
C LYS A 207 -13.78 -8.94 1.13
N ARG A 208 -12.66 -8.21 1.08
CA ARG A 208 -12.33 -7.33 -0.05
C ARG A 208 -11.95 -8.13 -1.30
N HIS A 209 -11.25 -9.24 -1.12
CA HIS A 209 -10.90 -10.17 -2.19
C HIS A 209 -12.15 -10.74 -2.87
N LYS A 210 -13.09 -11.30 -2.08
CA LYS A 210 -14.34 -11.82 -2.60
C LYS A 210 -15.11 -10.78 -3.41
N PHE A 211 -15.17 -9.54 -2.93
CA PHE A 211 -15.81 -8.44 -3.68
C PHE A 211 -15.11 -8.16 -5.02
N MET A 212 -13.79 -8.29 -5.11
CA MET A 212 -13.07 -8.15 -6.38
C MET A 212 -13.36 -9.30 -7.34
N GLU A 213 -13.49 -10.52 -6.83
CA GLU A 213 -13.86 -11.69 -7.66
C GLU A 213 -15.26 -11.54 -8.24
N GLU A 214 -16.23 -11.09 -7.42
CA GLU A 214 -17.58 -10.78 -7.85
C GLU A 214 -17.60 -9.67 -8.93
N PHE A 215 -16.84 -8.60 -8.70
CA PHE A 215 -16.69 -7.50 -9.67
C PHE A 215 -16.09 -7.99 -11.00
N LEU A 216 -15.05 -8.83 -10.97
CA LEU A 216 -14.43 -9.34 -12.19
C LEU A 216 -15.36 -10.28 -12.97
N THR A 217 -16.17 -11.08 -12.27
CA THR A 217 -17.17 -11.93 -12.89
C THR A 217 -18.16 -11.08 -13.69
N GLU A 218 -18.77 -10.07 -13.06
CA GLU A 218 -19.68 -9.16 -13.72
C GLU A 218 -19.02 -8.41 -14.88
N PHE A 219 -17.80 -7.89 -14.65
CA PHE A 219 -17.03 -7.19 -15.68
C PHE A 219 -16.86 -8.03 -16.97
N TYR A 220 -16.52 -9.31 -16.84
CA TYR A 220 -16.33 -10.18 -18.02
C TYR A 220 -17.64 -10.59 -18.69
N GLU A 221 -18.72 -10.72 -17.94
CA GLU A 221 -20.05 -10.98 -18.50
C GLU A 221 -20.53 -9.78 -19.32
N GLU A 222 -20.45 -8.57 -18.75
CA GLU A 222 -20.77 -7.32 -19.47
C GLU A 222 -19.85 -7.12 -20.69
N TRP A 223 -18.54 -7.37 -20.56
CA TRP A 223 -17.58 -7.22 -21.65
C TRP A 223 -17.92 -8.09 -22.86
N THR A 224 -18.46 -9.28 -22.63
CA THR A 224 -18.87 -10.22 -23.68
C THR A 224 -20.32 -10.07 -24.12
N GLY A 225 -21.07 -9.12 -23.54
CA GLY A 225 -22.49 -8.89 -23.83
C GLY A 225 -23.40 -10.00 -23.35
N LYS A 226 -23.03 -10.69 -22.26
CA LYS A 226 -23.81 -11.79 -21.67
C LYS A 226 -24.65 -11.36 -20.46
N ALA A 227 -24.33 -10.19 -19.86
CA ALA A 227 -25.07 -9.61 -18.77
C ALA A 227 -26.05 -8.55 -19.27
#